data_1fbc06cda04969f7fe7edce65b5f7e55
#
_entry.id   1fbc06cda04969f7fe7edce65b5f7e55
#
_cell.length_a   1.000
_cell.length_b   1.000
_cell.length_c   1.000
_cell.angle_alpha   90.00
_cell.angle_beta   90.00
_cell.angle_gamma   90.00
#
_symmetry.space_group_name_H-M   'P 1'
#
loop_
_entity.id
_entity.type
_entity.pdbx_description
1 polymer ?
#
loop_
_entity_poly.entity_id
_entity_poly.type
_entity_poly.pdbx_seq_one_letter_code
_entity_poly.pdbx_strand_id
1 'polypeptide(L)'
;MQRTLESLQDKLIKSFEILDFKSGESFYYLKVKAVIVDDSLLQIKEYSSFDSYFYSYHWQDSNGSLRIRWDNSPHHRNLCTFPDHKHSPQLEESKEMTFEVALDEIRKFQHEQGAQ
;
A
#
# COMPACT_ATOMS: atom_id res chain seq x y z
N MET A 1 -11.87 -0.63 4.11
CA MET A 1 -10.68 0.25 3.97
C MET A 1 -10.71 1.42 4.93
N GLN A 2 -11.69 2.29 4.85
CA GLN A 2 -11.73 3.50 5.69
C GLN A 2 -11.76 3.18 7.19
N ARG A 3 -12.48 2.14 7.57
CA ARG A 3 -12.55 1.70 8.97
C ARG A 3 -11.18 1.26 9.48
N THR A 4 -10.39 0.59 8.65
CA THR A 4 -9.02 0.19 8.99
C THR A 4 -8.14 1.41 9.18
N LEU A 5 -8.26 2.42 8.30
CA LEU A 5 -7.52 3.67 8.43
C LEU A 5 -7.83 4.35 9.76
N GLU A 6 -9.11 4.47 10.11
CA GLU A 6 -9.53 5.11 11.35
C GLU A 6 -9.03 4.36 12.58
N SER A 7 -9.11 3.03 12.57
CA SER A 7 -8.71 2.23 13.73
C SER A 7 -7.22 2.25 13.98
N LEU A 8 -6.39 2.51 12.96
CA LEU A 8 -4.94 2.52 13.07
C LEU A 8 -4.37 3.93 13.15
N GLN A 9 -5.19 4.95 13.02
CA GLN A 9 -4.74 6.34 12.94
C GLN A 9 -3.89 6.74 14.14
N ASP A 10 -4.24 6.29 15.35
CA ASP A 10 -3.51 6.65 16.56
C ASP A 10 -2.20 5.88 16.73
N LYS A 11 -2.02 4.77 16.03
CA LYS A 11 -0.88 3.86 16.24
C LYS A 11 0.14 3.91 15.12
N LEU A 12 -0.30 3.94 13.89
CA LEU A 12 0.57 3.87 12.72
C LEU A 12 0.32 5.03 11.77
N ILE A 13 -0.93 5.39 11.55
CA ILE A 13 -1.31 6.43 10.60
C ILE A 13 -1.59 7.72 11.35
N LYS A 14 -0.79 8.75 11.08
CA LYS A 14 -0.91 10.06 11.69
C LYS A 14 -2.09 10.82 11.12
N SER A 15 -2.30 10.73 9.81
CA SER A 15 -3.44 11.36 9.12
C SER A 15 -3.63 10.70 7.77
N PHE A 16 -4.81 10.88 7.19
CA PHE A 16 -5.07 10.38 5.83
C PHE A 16 -6.05 11.28 5.11
N GLU A 17 -6.01 11.22 3.77
CA GLU A 17 -6.91 11.96 2.91
C GLU A 17 -7.36 11.05 1.78
N ILE A 18 -8.67 10.95 1.58
CA ILE A 18 -9.22 10.21 0.45
C ILE A 18 -9.21 11.16 -0.74
N LEU A 19 -8.37 10.87 -1.74
CA LEU A 19 -8.18 11.72 -2.90
C LEU A 19 -9.22 11.46 -3.98
N ASP A 20 -9.71 10.22 -4.08
CA ASP A 20 -10.71 9.85 -5.07
C ASP A 20 -11.40 8.57 -4.62
N PHE A 21 -12.69 8.49 -4.87
CA PHE A 21 -13.47 7.28 -4.60
C PHE A 21 -14.60 7.22 -5.59
N LYS A 22 -14.73 6.06 -6.27
CA LYS A 22 -15.80 5.80 -7.22
C LYS A 22 -16.33 4.40 -6.97
N SER A 23 -17.64 4.22 -7.03
CA SER A 23 -18.21 2.89 -6.86
C SER A 23 -19.45 2.74 -7.74
N GLY A 24 -19.71 1.49 -8.14
CA GLY A 24 -20.89 1.07 -8.87
C GLY A 24 -21.38 -0.24 -8.29
N GLU A 25 -22.31 -0.91 -8.98
CA GLU A 25 -22.90 -2.15 -8.48
C GLU A 25 -21.85 -3.27 -8.34
N SER A 26 -20.83 -3.28 -9.19
CA SER A 26 -19.88 -4.39 -9.26
C SER A 26 -18.42 -3.96 -9.16
N PHE A 27 -18.15 -2.69 -8.80
CA PHE A 27 -16.77 -2.24 -8.70
C PHE A 27 -16.61 -1.12 -7.70
N TYR A 28 -15.36 -0.94 -7.22
CA TYR A 28 -14.95 0.30 -6.56
C TYR A 28 -13.54 0.69 -7.01
N TYR A 29 -13.27 1.99 -6.92
CA TYR A 29 -11.95 2.58 -7.12
C TYR A 29 -11.68 3.52 -5.95
N LEU A 30 -10.51 3.39 -5.34
CA LEU A 30 -10.12 4.16 -4.16
C LEU A 30 -8.70 4.66 -4.32
N LYS A 31 -8.48 5.93 -4.01
CA LYS A 31 -7.15 6.54 -3.97
C LYS A 31 -7.02 7.32 -2.68
N VAL A 32 -5.99 6.99 -1.88
CA VAL A 32 -5.78 7.56 -0.56
C VAL A 32 -4.31 7.94 -0.39
N LYS A 33 -4.08 9.04 0.31
CA LYS A 33 -2.75 9.44 0.76
C LYS A 33 -2.76 9.41 2.29
N ALA A 34 -1.85 8.63 2.88
CA ALA A 34 -1.73 8.52 4.32
C ALA A 34 -0.36 9.02 4.76
N VAL A 35 -0.31 9.69 5.91
CA VAL A 35 0.94 10.10 6.57
C VAL A 35 1.16 9.15 7.73
N ILE A 36 2.30 8.50 7.74
CA ILE A 36 2.69 7.53 8.78
C ILE A 36 3.27 8.32 9.96
N VAL A 37 3.32 7.69 11.12
CA VAL A 37 3.75 8.37 12.36
C VAL A 37 5.19 8.89 12.29
N ASP A 38 6.03 8.35 11.41
CA ASP A 38 7.41 8.83 11.21
C ASP A 38 7.51 9.87 10.09
N ASP A 39 6.36 10.41 9.64
CA ASP A 39 6.22 11.40 8.56
C ASP A 39 6.48 10.85 7.15
N SER A 40 6.69 9.53 7.02
CA SER A 40 6.71 8.92 5.71
C SER A 40 5.30 8.91 5.11
N LEU A 41 5.22 8.71 3.80
CA LEU A 41 3.95 8.79 3.06
C LEU A 41 3.61 7.45 2.45
N LEU A 42 2.35 7.04 2.56
CA LEU A 42 1.83 5.85 1.90
C LEU A 42 0.72 6.28 0.94
N GLN A 43 0.94 6.01 -0.35
CA GLN A 43 -0.05 6.29 -1.38
C GLN A 43 -0.73 4.97 -1.75
N ILE A 44 -2.04 4.94 -1.64
CA ILE A 44 -2.85 3.74 -1.79
C ILE A 44 -3.74 3.93 -3.00
N LYS A 45 -3.75 2.92 -3.89
CA LYS A 45 -4.65 2.90 -5.04
C LYS A 45 -5.19 1.49 -5.18
N GLU A 46 -6.51 1.34 -5.21
CA GLU A 46 -7.17 0.05 -5.35
C GLU A 46 -8.32 0.14 -6.33
N TYR A 47 -8.42 -0.84 -7.20
CA TYR A 47 -9.58 -1.06 -8.05
C TYR A 47 -10.00 -2.51 -7.88
N SER A 48 -11.28 -2.74 -7.62
CA SER A 48 -11.81 -4.08 -7.46
C SER A 48 -13.14 -4.20 -8.19
N SER A 49 -13.28 -5.27 -8.97
CA SER A 49 -14.53 -5.66 -9.60
C SER A 49 -14.74 -7.16 -9.40
N PHE A 50 -15.83 -7.71 -9.93
CA PHE A 50 -16.11 -9.13 -9.69
C PHE A 50 -15.05 -10.06 -10.31
N ASP A 51 -14.31 -9.60 -11.31
CA ASP A 51 -13.31 -10.43 -12.01
C ASP A 51 -11.90 -9.85 -12.00
N SER A 52 -11.69 -8.72 -11.34
CA SER A 52 -10.39 -8.04 -11.41
C SER A 52 -10.08 -7.35 -10.09
N TYR A 53 -8.80 -7.37 -9.73
CA TYR A 53 -8.30 -6.66 -8.56
C TYR A 53 -6.93 -6.08 -8.92
N PHE A 54 -6.83 -4.74 -8.91
CA PHE A 54 -5.58 -4.04 -9.16
C PHE A 54 -5.26 -3.19 -7.95
N TYR A 55 -4.00 -3.23 -7.51
CA TYR A 55 -3.57 -2.47 -6.35
C TYR A 55 -2.19 -1.86 -6.56
N SER A 56 -1.95 -0.79 -5.83
CA SER A 56 -0.64 -0.17 -5.70
C SER A 56 -0.55 0.45 -4.31
N TYR A 57 0.44 0.03 -3.53
CA TYR A 57 0.75 0.60 -2.23
C TYR A 57 2.18 1.11 -2.31
N HIS A 58 2.34 2.43 -2.32
CA HIS A 58 3.61 3.10 -2.54
C HIS A 58 4.03 3.83 -1.27
N TRP A 59 5.07 3.33 -0.61
CA TRP A 59 5.57 3.88 0.65
C TRP A 59 6.91 4.56 0.41
N GLN A 60 6.99 5.84 0.78
CA GLN A 60 8.16 6.68 0.53
C GLN A 60 8.49 7.53 1.74
N ASP A 61 9.74 7.98 1.80
CA ASP A 61 10.17 8.96 2.79
C ASP A 61 9.50 10.31 2.52
N SER A 62 9.52 11.19 3.52
CA SER A 62 8.96 12.53 3.37
C SER A 62 9.65 13.33 2.26
N ASN A 63 10.88 12.97 1.91
CA ASN A 63 11.63 13.62 0.83
C ASN A 63 11.36 13.01 -0.55
N GLY A 64 10.47 12.02 -0.64
CA GLY A 64 10.10 11.39 -1.91
C GLY A 64 10.88 10.13 -2.27
N SER A 65 11.87 9.74 -1.48
CA SER A 65 12.64 8.51 -1.76
C SER A 65 11.79 7.27 -1.50
N LEU A 66 11.78 6.37 -2.46
CA LEU A 66 11.00 5.13 -2.34
C LEU A 66 11.59 4.22 -1.27
N ARG A 67 10.73 3.73 -0.39
CA ARG A 67 11.07 2.65 0.55
C ARG A 67 10.61 1.31 -0.02
N ILE A 68 9.31 1.13 -0.20
CA ILE A 68 8.74 -0.09 -0.79
C ILE A 68 7.51 0.27 -1.59
N ARG A 69 7.35 -0.35 -2.75
CA ARG A 69 6.13 -0.28 -3.54
C ARG A 69 5.66 -1.69 -3.85
N TRP A 70 4.42 -2.00 -3.48
CA TRP A 70 3.77 -3.26 -3.82
C TRP A 70 2.71 -2.98 -4.89
N ASP A 71 2.69 -3.76 -5.96
CA ASP A 71 1.63 -3.66 -6.94
C ASP A 71 1.52 -4.95 -7.76
N ASN A 72 0.46 -5.06 -8.54
CA ASN A 72 0.22 -6.20 -9.40
C ASN A 72 0.07 -5.81 -10.87
N SER A 73 0.71 -4.74 -11.29
CA SER A 73 0.77 -4.38 -12.71
C SER A 73 1.44 -5.51 -13.51
N PRO A 74 0.91 -5.88 -14.68
CA PRO A 74 1.42 -7.06 -15.41
C PRO A 74 2.67 -6.75 -16.25
N HIS A 75 3.72 -6.19 -15.63
CA HIS A 75 4.93 -5.76 -16.31
C HIS A 75 6.13 -6.71 -16.12
N HIS A 76 6.09 -7.57 -15.11
CA HIS A 76 7.24 -8.39 -14.74
C HIS A 76 6.89 -9.87 -14.79
N ARG A 77 6.66 -10.38 -16.00
CA ARG A 77 6.17 -11.75 -16.23
C ARG A 77 7.17 -12.82 -15.88
N ASN A 78 8.43 -12.46 -15.70
CA ASN A 78 9.50 -13.40 -15.35
C ASN A 78 9.52 -13.74 -13.85
N LEU A 79 8.75 -13.06 -13.02
CA LEU A 79 8.69 -13.37 -11.60
C LEU A 79 7.74 -14.53 -11.34
N CYS A 80 8.12 -15.42 -10.41
CA CYS A 80 7.28 -16.56 -10.01
C CYS A 80 5.95 -16.12 -9.42
N THR A 81 5.92 -14.95 -8.76
CA THR A 81 4.72 -14.40 -8.12
C THR A 81 3.87 -13.55 -9.05
N PHE A 82 4.21 -13.49 -10.36
CA PHE A 82 3.47 -12.68 -11.34
C PHE A 82 1.96 -12.87 -11.16
N PRO A 83 1.14 -11.78 -11.18
CA PRO A 83 1.54 -10.37 -11.42
C PRO A 83 2.01 -9.62 -10.17
N ASP A 84 1.98 -10.24 -9.00
CA ASP A 84 2.32 -9.58 -7.74
C ASP A 84 3.82 -9.40 -7.63
N HIS A 85 4.26 -8.20 -7.27
CA HIS A 85 5.68 -7.89 -7.11
C HIS A 85 5.84 -6.71 -6.17
N LYS A 86 7.08 -6.48 -5.73
CA LYS A 86 7.42 -5.29 -4.97
C LYS A 86 8.74 -4.71 -5.44
N HIS A 87 8.91 -3.42 -5.18
CA HIS A 87 10.16 -2.69 -5.39
C HIS A 87 10.62 -2.18 -4.03
N SER A 88 11.80 -2.63 -3.54
CA SER A 88 12.30 -2.20 -2.22
C SER A 88 13.79 -1.83 -2.25
N PRO A 89 14.26 -0.83 -2.99
CA PRO A 89 13.78 -0.29 -4.25
C PRO A 89 13.94 -1.22 -5.44
N GLN A 90 14.71 -2.31 -5.31
CA GLN A 90 14.90 -3.27 -6.40
C GLN A 90 13.67 -4.15 -6.55
N LEU A 91 13.41 -4.58 -7.78
CA LEU A 91 12.29 -5.47 -8.07
C LEU A 91 12.46 -6.82 -7.36
N GLU A 92 11.43 -7.27 -6.67
CA GLU A 92 11.43 -8.53 -5.93
C GLU A 92 10.09 -9.23 -6.06
N GLU A 93 10.09 -10.52 -5.78
CA GLU A 93 8.86 -11.29 -5.70
C GLU A 93 8.04 -10.84 -4.49
N SER A 94 6.72 -10.96 -4.59
CA SER A 94 5.81 -10.63 -3.51
C SER A 94 4.55 -11.47 -3.62
N LYS A 95 3.96 -11.83 -2.48
CA LYS A 95 2.62 -12.40 -2.47
C LYS A 95 1.60 -11.32 -2.84
N GLU A 96 0.37 -11.71 -3.12
CA GLU A 96 -0.72 -10.75 -3.31
C GLU A 96 -0.88 -9.94 -2.02
N MET A 97 -0.99 -8.62 -2.18
CA MET A 97 -1.06 -7.71 -1.05
C MET A 97 -2.45 -7.12 -0.92
N THR A 98 -2.81 -6.81 0.33
CA THR A 98 -3.97 -5.99 0.66
C THR A 98 -3.48 -4.79 1.45
N PHE A 99 -4.35 -3.81 1.65
CA PHE A 99 -4.01 -2.64 2.45
C PHE A 99 -3.58 -3.06 3.87
N GLU A 100 -4.31 -3.99 4.49
CA GLU A 100 -4.02 -4.46 5.84
C GLU A 100 -2.66 -5.14 5.92
N VAL A 101 -2.32 -5.95 4.93
CA VAL A 101 -1.01 -6.62 4.90
C VAL A 101 0.11 -5.62 4.69
N ALA A 102 -0.11 -4.61 3.83
CA ALA A 102 0.89 -3.56 3.62
C ALA A 102 1.14 -2.79 4.92
N LEU A 103 0.09 -2.46 5.66
CA LEU A 103 0.24 -1.79 6.96
C LEU A 103 1.02 -2.65 7.96
N ASP A 104 0.78 -3.96 7.98
CA ASP A 104 1.52 -4.86 8.85
C ASP A 104 3.00 -4.88 8.51
N GLU A 105 3.34 -4.87 7.23
CA GLU A 105 4.75 -4.83 6.80
C GLU A 105 5.41 -3.50 7.23
N ILE A 106 4.70 -2.39 7.08
CA ILE A 106 5.20 -1.08 7.50
C ILE A 106 5.42 -1.06 9.01
N ARG A 107 4.46 -1.61 9.77
CA ARG A 107 4.57 -1.69 11.23
C ARG A 107 5.78 -2.50 11.65
N LYS A 108 6.03 -3.64 11.02
CA LYS A 108 7.19 -4.46 11.31
C LYS A 108 8.48 -3.72 11.03
N PHE A 109 8.54 -3.03 9.89
CA PHE A 109 9.72 -2.24 9.52
C PHE A 109 10.02 -1.18 10.59
N GLN A 110 8.99 -0.45 11.03
CA GLN A 110 9.17 0.60 12.04
C GLN A 110 9.55 0.02 13.39
N HIS A 111 9.00 -1.13 13.76
CA HIS A 111 9.34 -1.79 15.02
C HIS A 111 10.81 -2.20 15.02
N GLU A 112 11.32 -2.74 13.94
CA GLU A 112 12.72 -3.11 13.80
C GLU A 112 13.63 -1.90 13.92
N GLN A 113 13.28 -0.78 13.28
CA GLN A 113 14.02 0.46 13.37
C GLN A 113 13.96 1.04 14.78
N GLY A 114 12.80 0.96 15.43
CA GLY A 114 12.59 1.49 16.77
C GLY A 114 13.26 0.68 17.86
N ALA A 115 13.60 -0.58 17.59
CA ALA A 115 14.28 -1.45 18.56
C ALA A 115 15.75 -1.08 18.77
N GLN A 116 16.25 -0.18 17.96
CA GLN A 116 17.61 0.32 18.08
C GLN A 116 17.65 1.50 19.06
#